data_43b7ff6e01398f12ccda502af8f65200
#
_entry.id   43b7ff6e01398f12ccda502af8f65200
#
_cell.length_a   1.000
_cell.length_b   1.000
_cell.length_c   1.000
_cell.angle_alpha   90.00
_cell.angle_beta   90.00
_cell.angle_gamma   90.00
#
_symmetry.space_group_name_H-M   'P 1'
#
loop_
_entity.id
_entity.type
_entity.pdbx_description
1 polymer ?
#
loop_
_entity_poly.entity_id
_entity_poly.type
_entity_poly.pdbx_seq_one_letter_code
_entity_poly.pdbx_strand_id
1 'polypeptide(L)' 'MTFDALMKKFEVKSLVSMDRGGRLLLEFNADEETIAGLNRLMKADEEVKVTVERQ' A
#
# COMPACT_ATOMS: atom_id res chain seq x y z
N MET A 1 -2.92 -11.67 1.18
CA MET A 1 -4.26 -11.20 1.58
C MET A 1 -4.82 -10.23 0.55
N THR A 2 -6.11 -10.16 0.44
CA THR A 2 -6.80 -9.26 -0.50
C THR A 2 -7.93 -8.54 0.25
N PHE A 3 -8.08 -7.25 0.01
CA PHE A 3 -9.15 -6.47 0.61
C PHE A 3 -9.52 -5.30 -0.30
N ASP A 4 -10.72 -4.79 -0.14
CA ASP A 4 -11.21 -3.64 -0.90
C ASP A 4 -10.78 -2.35 -0.22
N ALA A 5 -10.45 -1.35 -1.04
CA ALA A 5 -10.00 -0.07 -0.52
C ALA A 5 -10.37 1.06 -1.49
N LEU A 6 -10.41 2.28 -0.96
CA LEU A 6 -10.54 3.50 -1.74
C LEU A 6 -9.16 4.07 -1.99
N MET A 7 -8.86 4.40 -3.24
CA MET A 7 -7.62 5.08 -3.58
C MET A 7 -7.79 6.57 -3.31
N LYS A 8 -7.09 7.09 -2.32
CA LYS A 8 -7.21 8.48 -1.87
C LYS A 8 -6.18 9.40 -2.48
N LYS A 9 -4.99 8.92 -2.69
CA LYS A 9 -3.90 9.76 -3.18
C LYS A 9 -2.85 8.93 -3.88
N PHE A 10 -2.32 9.47 -4.95
CA PHE A 10 -1.19 8.91 -5.68
C PHE A 10 -0.17 10.03 -5.93
N GLU A 11 1.07 9.80 -5.52
CA GLU A 11 2.16 10.75 -5.71
C GLU A 11 3.35 10.07 -6.36
N VAL A 12 4.01 10.80 -7.25
CA VAL A 12 5.29 10.40 -7.81
C VAL A 12 6.30 11.52 -7.52
N LYS A 13 7.44 11.15 -6.96
CA LYS A 13 8.51 12.11 -6.64
C LYS A 13 9.82 11.65 -7.27
N SER A 14 10.63 12.62 -7.71
CA SER A 14 12.01 12.35 -8.10
C SER A 14 12.85 12.12 -6.86
N LEU A 15 13.61 11.03 -6.87
CA LEU A 15 14.53 10.71 -5.77
C LEU A 15 15.91 11.30 -6.06
N VAL A 16 16.74 11.38 -5.03
CA VAL A 16 18.12 11.89 -5.12
C VAL A 16 18.95 11.06 -6.10
N SER A 17 18.65 9.78 -6.26
CA SER A 17 19.28 8.87 -7.22
C SER A 17 18.81 9.06 -8.66
N MET A 18 17.98 10.07 -8.95
CA MET A 18 17.31 10.32 -10.22
C MET A 18 16.25 9.28 -10.61
N ASP A 19 16.01 8.30 -9.77
CA ASP A 19 14.87 7.39 -9.90
C ASP A 19 13.58 8.10 -9.46
N ARG A 20 12.45 7.50 -9.78
CA ARG A 20 11.15 8.00 -9.34
C ARG A 20 10.63 7.11 -8.23
N GLY A 21 10.23 7.73 -7.11
CA GLY A 21 9.53 7.05 -6.03
C GLY A 21 8.06 7.36 -6.07
N GLY A 22 7.23 6.37 -5.78
CA GLY A 22 5.79 6.54 -5.71
C GLY A 22 5.26 6.28 -4.32
N ARG A 23 4.17 6.96 -3.97
CA ARG A 23 3.40 6.71 -2.75
C ARG A 23 1.93 6.55 -3.09
N LEU A 24 1.32 5.56 -2.51
CA LEU A 24 -0.10 5.28 -2.70
C LEU A 24 -0.78 5.27 -1.34
N LEU A 25 -1.81 6.11 -1.17
CA LEU A 25 -2.60 6.16 0.05
C LEU A 25 -3.96 5.51 -0.21
N LEU A 26 -4.26 4.49 0.56
CA LEU A 26 -5.52 3.76 0.50
C LEU A 26 -6.27 3.91 1.81
N GLU A 27 -7.59 3.96 1.71
CA GLU A 27 -8.48 3.94 2.86
C GLU A 27 -9.35 2.69 2.78
N PHE A 28 -9.43 1.93 3.85
CA PHE A 28 -10.15 0.66 3.87
C PHE A 28 -10.86 0.47 5.19
N ASN A 29 -11.82 -0.47 5.20
CA ASN A 29 -12.50 -0.83 6.42
C ASN A 29 -11.59 -1.74 7.26
N ALA A 30 -11.14 -1.23 8.39
CA ALA A 30 -10.13 -1.88 9.24
C ALA A 30 -10.80 -2.88 10.20
N ASP A 31 -11.28 -4.00 9.67
CA ASP A 31 -11.75 -5.09 10.50
C ASP A 31 -10.57 -5.85 11.15
N GLU A 32 -10.87 -6.71 12.12
CA GLU A 32 -9.83 -7.41 12.87
C GLU A 32 -8.96 -8.32 12.00
N GLU A 33 -9.54 -8.99 11.01
CA GLU A 33 -8.81 -9.86 10.09
C GLU A 33 -7.82 -9.07 9.23
N THR A 34 -8.27 -7.95 8.71
CA THR A 34 -7.42 -7.09 7.86
C THR A 34 -6.28 -6.49 8.68
N ILE A 35 -6.58 -6.02 9.88
CA ILE A 35 -5.57 -5.48 10.80
C ILE A 35 -4.52 -6.54 11.12
N ALA A 36 -4.95 -7.73 11.51
CA ALA A 36 -4.04 -8.83 11.86
C ALA A 36 -3.19 -9.25 10.67
N GLY A 37 -3.79 -9.35 9.47
CA GLY A 37 -3.07 -9.70 8.25
C GLY A 37 -2.01 -8.67 7.88
N LEU A 38 -2.35 -7.39 7.94
CA LEU A 38 -1.40 -6.31 7.66
C LEU A 38 -0.28 -6.25 8.69
N ASN A 39 -0.58 -6.44 9.97
CA ASN A 39 0.43 -6.48 11.01
C ASN A 39 1.46 -7.60 10.80
N ARG A 40 1.03 -8.75 10.31
CA ARG A 40 1.94 -9.85 9.99
C ARG A 40 2.86 -9.53 8.83
N LEU A 41 2.36 -8.80 7.86
CA LEU A 41 3.12 -8.44 6.65
C LEU A 41 3.99 -7.22 6.86
N MET A 42 3.65 -6.38 7.84
CA MET A 42 4.35 -5.11 8.05
C MET A 42 5.73 -5.33 8.62
N LYS A 43 6.72 -5.09 7.79
CA LYS A 43 8.11 -4.91 8.20
C LYS A 43 8.67 -3.70 7.48
N ALA A 44 9.29 -2.81 8.22
CA ALA A 44 9.84 -1.60 7.64
C ALA A 44 10.88 -1.94 6.57
N ASP A 45 10.78 -1.27 5.43
CA ASP A 45 11.73 -1.38 4.31
C ASP A 45 11.82 -2.76 3.64
N GLU A 46 10.89 -3.68 3.93
CA GLU A 46 10.78 -4.92 3.16
C GLU A 46 9.82 -4.76 2.00
N GLU A 47 10.15 -5.38 0.89
CA GLU A 47 9.30 -5.39 -0.28
C GLU A 47 8.12 -6.34 -0.10
N VAL A 48 6.97 -5.90 -0.56
CA VAL A 48 5.76 -6.74 -0.66
C VAL A 48 5.22 -6.65 -2.08
N LYS A 49 4.47 -7.65 -2.49
CA LYS A 49 3.79 -7.63 -3.78
C LYS A 49 2.41 -7.00 -3.62
N VAL A 50 2.14 -5.99 -4.42
CA VAL A 50 0.87 -5.27 -4.40
C VAL A 50 0.18 -5.41 -5.75
N THR A 51 -1.09 -5.80 -5.74
CA THR A 51 -1.93 -5.87 -6.93
C THR A 51 -3.11 -4.92 -6.76
N VAL A 52 -3.34 -4.08 -7.75
CA VAL A 52 -4.45 -3.11 -7.73
C VAL A 52 -5.36 -3.42 -8.92
N GLU A 53 -6.63 -3.62 -8.63
CA GLU A 53 -7.64 -3.91 -9.65
C GLU A 53 -8.84 -2.99 -9.45
N ARG A 54 -9.46 -2.63 -10.56
CA ARG A 54 -10.70 -1.85 -10.54
C ARG A 54 -11.88 -2.76 -10.24
N GLN A 55 -12.74 -2.31 -9.36
CA GLN A 55 -13.99 -3.03 -9.09
C GLN A 55 -15.06 -2.72 -10.15
#